data_4447f20a3a9beeeb8ca2c16c91c487f8
#
_entry.id   4447f20a3a9beeeb8ca2c16c91c487f8
#
_cell.length_a   1.000
_cell.length_b   1.000
_cell.length_c   1.000
_cell.angle_alpha   90.00
_cell.angle_beta   90.00
_cell.angle_gamma   90.00
#
_symmetry.space_group_name_H-M   'P 1'
#
loop_
_entity.id
_entity.type
_entity.pdbx_description
1 polymer ?
#
loop_
_entity_poly.entity_id
_entity_poly.type
_entity_poly.pdbx_seq_one_letter_code
_entity_poly.pdbx_strand_id
1 'polypeptide(L)'
;MDPETNTDKAELPSDAPAKDEDNHILPTGITGEVETLSSRLALRLTELGARVSTTQKQIEADLDRSPFHRRIFVQLPTQHNLSDLATPVVEELQLYGVLFTKGSFLHLLDQQYVAGPDNCGDNPSRWAVLSTFFAISILYRTVNSSLEAKSPMSWGYFKNAFAMFPELVIQADALSACEALIIMATFMVCTPDARTTSQLAAASARLACMLGLHQKDHYLALDADVAARHKRVFWAAYILNADLTHKYGLLSPFGSDEVSVDLPEDDGIDGPLSATTSINPKLSNPPGLFRHMAKLAIIQSRIHALLPSDSALETQNSALLDATIALHNDLETWKSTLPERLQPQRHAPEEVSSDMRLAMLHYTYHSCAAKLYTAATHQINLGASSLVYSGGFSRALGAASARAIFSVMHRSSPQPFFQLW
;
A
#
# COMPACT_ATOMS: atom_id res chain seq x y z
N MET A 1 73.00 10.41 11.41
CA MET A 1 73.88 10.91 10.34
C MET A 1 73.04 11.77 9.47
N ASP A 2 72.91 13.04 9.88
CA ASP A 2 72.69 14.18 9.00
C ASP A 2 73.93 14.42 8.17
N PRO A 3 73.97 15.26 7.14
CA PRO A 3 73.53 16.66 7.13
C PRO A 3 72.90 17.16 5.81
N GLU A 4 72.12 18.21 5.97
CA GLU A 4 72.38 19.64 5.67
C GLU A 4 72.05 20.14 4.26
N THR A 5 71.12 21.03 4.20
CA THR A 5 71.15 22.49 3.95
C THR A 5 71.26 22.91 2.49
N ASN A 6 70.41 23.75 1.97
CA ASN A 6 70.63 25.18 1.96
C ASN A 6 69.44 25.98 1.40
N THR A 7 69.16 27.05 2.10
CA THR A 7 68.38 28.22 1.77
C THR A 7 68.98 28.99 0.60
N ASP A 8 68.16 29.64 -0.23
CA ASP A 8 68.43 31.01 -0.59
C ASP A 8 67.16 31.81 -0.96
N LYS A 9 67.01 32.91 -0.24
CA LYS A 9 66.12 34.03 -0.53
C LYS A 9 66.74 34.92 -1.60
N ALA A 10 65.94 35.47 -2.48
CA ALA A 10 66.24 36.72 -3.14
C ALA A 10 64.98 37.49 -3.53
N GLU A 11 65.03 38.70 -3.18
CA GLU A 11 64.07 39.78 -3.09
C GLU A 11 63.47 40.25 -4.42
N LEU A 12 62.29 40.90 -4.29
CA LEU A 12 61.66 41.79 -5.25
C LEU A 12 62.54 42.96 -5.71
N PRO A 13 62.23 43.59 -6.87
CA PRO A 13 61.77 44.94 -6.80
C PRO A 13 60.46 45.28 -7.52
N SER A 14 59.77 46.26 -6.90
CA SER A 14 58.66 47.01 -7.39
C SER A 14 58.97 47.76 -8.66
N ASP A 15 58.03 47.80 -9.60
CA ASP A 15 57.62 49.02 -10.29
C ASP A 15 56.30 48.76 -11.10
N ALA A 16 55.28 49.50 -10.83
CA ALA A 16 54.14 49.76 -11.72
C ALA A 16 54.54 50.98 -12.59
N PRO A 17 53.86 51.37 -13.67
CA PRO A 17 52.53 51.04 -14.13
C PRO A 17 52.42 50.86 -15.66
N ALA A 18 51.36 50.20 -16.15
CA ALA A 18 50.69 50.65 -17.37
C ALA A 18 49.38 49.86 -17.59
N LYS A 19 48.35 50.62 -17.70
CA LYS A 19 47.03 50.23 -18.22
C LYS A 19 47.19 49.63 -19.62
N ASP A 20 46.62 48.46 -19.86
CA ASP A 20 46.06 48.11 -21.16
C ASP A 20 44.77 47.38 -20.93
N GLU A 21 43.70 48.06 -21.26
CA GLU A 21 42.34 47.54 -21.44
C GLU A 21 42.34 46.67 -22.70
N ASP A 22 42.62 45.38 -22.56
CA ASP A 22 42.26 44.43 -23.63
C ASP A 22 40.81 44.05 -23.46
N ASN A 23 40.01 44.92 -24.08
CA ASN A 23 38.63 44.68 -24.41
C ASN A 23 38.54 43.58 -25.47
N HIS A 24 38.51 42.31 -25.06
CA HIS A 24 38.21 41.20 -25.95
C HIS A 24 36.73 41.34 -26.39
N ILE A 25 36.54 42.18 -27.40
CA ILE A 25 35.35 42.22 -28.22
C ILE A 25 35.29 40.84 -28.93
N LEU A 26 34.49 39.96 -28.41
CA LEU A 26 34.06 38.76 -29.14
C LEU A 26 33.48 39.21 -30.49
N PRO A 27 33.86 38.57 -31.60
CA PRO A 27 33.37 38.99 -32.92
C PRO A 27 31.83 38.95 -32.92
N THR A 28 31.23 40.10 -33.22
CA THR A 28 29.78 40.29 -33.30
C THR A 28 29.04 39.33 -34.24
N GLY A 29 29.74 38.56 -35.03
CA GLY A 29 29.20 37.48 -35.88
C GLY A 29 28.81 36.21 -35.10
N ILE A 30 29.54 35.84 -34.02
CA ILE A 30 29.31 34.58 -33.31
C ILE A 30 28.10 34.72 -32.38
N THR A 31 27.86 35.85 -31.78
CA THR A 31 26.66 36.09 -30.93
C THR A 31 25.37 36.06 -31.73
N GLY A 32 25.35 36.60 -32.94
CA GLY A 32 24.18 36.55 -33.83
C GLY A 32 23.87 35.10 -34.34
N GLU A 33 24.90 34.29 -34.59
CA GLU A 33 24.70 32.87 -35.00
C GLU A 33 24.21 32.01 -33.83
N VAL A 34 24.68 32.23 -32.60
CA VAL A 34 24.22 31.52 -31.39
C VAL A 34 22.79 31.90 -31.06
N GLU A 35 22.40 33.16 -31.16
CA GLU A 35 21.00 33.58 -30.97
C GLU A 35 20.05 33.00 -32.02
N THR A 36 20.47 32.95 -33.28
CA THR A 36 19.67 32.34 -34.34
C THR A 36 19.54 30.82 -34.19
N LEU A 37 20.59 30.12 -33.72
CA LEU A 37 20.54 28.69 -33.40
C LEU A 37 19.65 28.40 -32.20
N SER A 38 19.76 29.22 -31.15
CA SER A 38 18.91 29.11 -29.94
C SER A 38 17.44 29.30 -30.28
N SER A 39 17.13 30.31 -31.09
CA SER A 39 15.75 30.58 -31.56
C SER A 39 15.20 29.45 -32.43
N ARG A 40 16.02 28.86 -33.30
CA ARG A 40 15.64 27.71 -34.14
C ARG A 40 15.42 26.44 -33.29
N LEU A 41 16.25 26.20 -32.25
CA LEU A 41 16.07 25.12 -31.32
C LEU A 41 14.80 25.26 -30.48
N ALA A 42 14.53 26.47 -29.98
CA ALA A 42 13.32 26.78 -29.24
C ALA A 42 12.06 26.55 -30.07
N LEU A 43 12.08 26.99 -31.35
CA LEU A 43 10.98 26.76 -32.28
C LEU A 43 10.75 25.26 -32.54
N ARG A 44 11.82 24.49 -32.78
CA ARG A 44 11.74 23.05 -32.98
C ARG A 44 11.25 22.30 -31.75
N LEU A 45 11.66 22.70 -30.54
CA LEU A 45 11.17 22.10 -29.30
C LEU A 45 9.68 22.39 -29.10
N THR A 46 9.22 23.60 -29.44
CA THR A 46 7.80 23.97 -29.39
C THR A 46 6.97 23.15 -30.40
N GLU A 47 7.47 22.98 -31.64
CA GLU A 47 6.82 22.16 -32.66
C GLU A 47 6.76 20.68 -32.27
N LEU A 48 7.87 20.15 -31.69
CA LEU A 48 7.90 18.77 -31.19
C LEU A 48 6.93 18.60 -30.02
N GLY A 49 6.89 19.54 -29.07
CA GLY A 49 5.95 19.53 -27.96
C GLY A 49 4.49 19.53 -28.45
N ALA A 50 4.17 20.36 -29.42
CA ALA A 50 2.84 20.39 -30.03
C ALA A 50 2.49 19.08 -30.74
N ARG A 51 3.44 18.49 -31.48
CA ARG A 51 3.24 17.18 -32.15
C ARG A 51 3.05 16.06 -31.14
N VAL A 52 3.85 15.99 -30.07
CA VAL A 52 3.72 15.00 -28.99
C VAL A 52 2.35 15.14 -28.34
N SER A 53 1.93 16.36 -27.99
CA SER A 53 0.61 16.60 -27.39
C SER A 53 -0.54 16.19 -28.32
N THR A 54 -0.42 16.45 -29.64
CA THR A 54 -1.43 16.04 -30.61
C THR A 54 -1.49 14.52 -30.75
N THR A 55 -0.32 13.86 -30.81
CA THR A 55 -0.25 12.39 -30.89
C THR A 55 -0.79 11.74 -29.63
N GLN A 56 -0.48 12.30 -28.46
CA GLN A 56 -1.01 11.83 -27.18
C GLN A 56 -2.54 11.92 -27.16
N LYS A 57 -3.11 13.06 -27.53
CA LYS A 57 -4.58 13.23 -27.63
C LYS A 57 -5.22 12.25 -28.63
N GLN A 58 -4.51 11.96 -29.74
CA GLN A 58 -5.00 10.99 -30.71
C GLN A 58 -5.00 9.57 -30.12
N ILE A 59 -3.93 9.17 -29.42
CA ILE A 59 -3.85 7.89 -28.75
C ILE A 59 -4.94 7.78 -27.68
N GLU A 60 -5.13 8.82 -26.87
CA GLU A 60 -6.19 8.88 -25.86
C GLU A 60 -7.58 8.72 -26.51
N ALA A 61 -7.84 9.44 -27.63
CA ALA A 61 -9.10 9.34 -28.37
C ALA A 61 -9.30 7.95 -29.00
N ASP A 62 -8.23 7.30 -29.47
CA ASP A 62 -8.30 5.96 -30.04
C ASP A 62 -8.49 4.89 -28.96
N LEU A 63 -7.89 5.08 -27.77
CA LEU A 63 -8.13 4.26 -26.59
C LEU A 63 -9.57 4.41 -26.08
N ASP A 64 -10.12 5.63 -26.10
CA ASP A 64 -11.48 5.92 -25.67
C ASP A 64 -12.54 5.31 -26.61
N ARG A 65 -12.17 5.10 -27.87
CA ARG A 65 -13.11 4.60 -28.89
C ARG A 65 -13.36 3.11 -28.87
N SER A 66 -12.55 2.28 -28.18
CA SER A 66 -12.68 0.90 -28.59
C SER A 66 -12.23 -0.26 -27.71
N PRO A 67 -11.17 -0.31 -26.88
CA PRO A 67 -10.69 -1.65 -26.55
C PRO A 67 -11.42 -2.35 -25.42
N PHE A 68 -12.21 -1.63 -24.63
CA PHE A 68 -12.81 -2.21 -23.43
C PHE A 68 -14.29 -2.50 -23.60
N HIS A 69 -14.63 -3.78 -23.85
CA HIS A 69 -16.01 -4.23 -23.82
C HIS A 69 -16.54 -4.19 -22.38
N ARG A 70 -17.21 -3.10 -22.03
CA ARG A 70 -17.90 -2.93 -20.76
C ARG A 70 -19.10 -3.87 -20.72
N ARG A 71 -18.97 -4.95 -19.97
CA ARG A 71 -20.03 -5.93 -19.79
C ARG A 71 -20.61 -5.81 -18.39
N ILE A 72 -21.92 -5.62 -18.31
CA ILE A 72 -22.68 -5.71 -17.08
C ILE A 72 -23.15 -7.15 -16.92
N PHE A 73 -22.73 -7.83 -15.87
CA PHE A 73 -23.13 -9.21 -15.54
C PHE A 73 -24.41 -9.24 -14.73
N VAL A 74 -24.56 -8.27 -13.81
CA VAL A 74 -25.74 -8.10 -12.99
C VAL A 74 -26.02 -6.61 -12.86
N GLN A 75 -27.26 -6.20 -13.07
CA GLN A 75 -27.69 -4.80 -12.89
C GLN A 75 -27.60 -4.38 -11.43
N LEU A 76 -27.22 -3.13 -11.16
CA LEU A 76 -27.28 -2.61 -9.79
C LEU A 76 -28.74 -2.61 -9.29
N PRO A 77 -28.96 -2.93 -8.02
CA PRO A 77 -30.28 -2.90 -7.44
C PRO A 77 -30.77 -1.44 -7.30
N THR A 78 -31.95 -1.23 -6.72
CA THR A 78 -32.37 0.13 -6.38
C THR A 78 -31.40 0.79 -5.41
N GLN A 79 -31.25 2.12 -5.50
CA GLN A 79 -30.33 2.90 -4.66
C GLN A 79 -30.55 2.62 -3.16
N HIS A 80 -31.80 2.56 -2.72
CA HIS A 80 -32.15 2.25 -1.34
C HIS A 80 -31.65 0.88 -0.89
N ASN A 81 -31.89 -0.17 -1.68
CA ASN A 81 -31.41 -1.51 -1.36
C ASN A 81 -29.88 -1.60 -1.30
N LEU A 82 -29.17 -0.90 -2.20
CA LEU A 82 -27.73 -0.89 -2.20
C LEU A 82 -27.19 -0.13 -0.98
N SER A 83 -27.78 1.02 -0.65
CA SER A 83 -27.44 1.80 0.53
C SER A 83 -27.61 0.98 1.82
N ASP A 84 -28.75 0.35 1.99
CA ASP A 84 -29.07 -0.40 3.22
C ASP A 84 -28.17 -1.63 3.43
N LEU A 85 -27.77 -2.27 2.33
CA LEU A 85 -26.94 -3.46 2.39
C LEU A 85 -25.46 -3.13 2.50
N ALA A 86 -24.99 -2.13 1.78
CA ALA A 86 -23.54 -1.85 1.68
C ALA A 86 -23.02 -0.92 2.79
N THR A 87 -23.81 0.01 3.30
CA THR A 87 -23.34 0.97 4.32
C THR A 87 -22.71 0.32 5.55
N PRO A 88 -23.30 -0.70 6.19
CA PRO A 88 -22.66 -1.36 7.34
C PRO A 88 -21.34 -2.03 6.97
N VAL A 89 -21.26 -2.58 5.76
CA VAL A 89 -20.06 -3.26 5.27
C VAL A 89 -18.93 -2.27 5.01
N VAL A 90 -19.26 -1.08 4.49
CA VAL A 90 -18.29 0.01 4.32
C VAL A 90 -17.67 0.41 5.64
N GLU A 91 -18.44 0.42 6.73
CA GLU A 91 -17.92 0.75 8.06
C GLU A 91 -17.10 -0.37 8.69
N GLU A 92 -17.43 -1.63 8.44
CA GLU A 92 -16.89 -2.79 9.16
C GLU A 92 -15.75 -3.54 8.41
N LEU A 93 -15.76 -3.56 7.08
CA LEU A 93 -14.94 -4.50 6.30
C LEU A 93 -13.85 -3.88 5.43
N GLN A 94 -13.37 -2.71 5.76
CA GLN A 94 -12.19 -2.15 5.12
C GLN A 94 -10.91 -2.65 5.84
N LEU A 95 -10.50 -3.87 5.53
CA LEU A 95 -9.49 -4.61 6.28
C LEU A 95 -8.10 -3.96 6.29
N TYR A 96 -7.74 -3.30 5.19
CA TYR A 96 -6.40 -2.74 4.99
C TYR A 96 -6.34 -1.22 5.22
N GLY A 97 -7.39 -0.63 5.73
CA GLY A 97 -7.50 0.79 6.04
C GLY A 97 -8.80 1.39 5.54
N VAL A 98 -9.29 2.40 6.24
CA VAL A 98 -10.56 3.04 5.89
C VAL A 98 -10.35 4.01 4.73
N LEU A 99 -10.68 3.59 3.51
CA LEU A 99 -10.64 4.40 2.30
C LEU A 99 -11.93 5.20 2.11
N PHE A 100 -13.05 4.63 2.50
CA PHE A 100 -14.38 5.22 2.34
C PHE A 100 -15.08 5.38 3.68
N THR A 101 -15.50 6.60 3.99
CA THR A 101 -16.45 6.85 5.05
C THR A 101 -17.86 6.55 4.55
N LYS A 102 -18.82 6.39 5.45
CA LYS A 102 -20.25 6.30 5.09
C LYS A 102 -20.69 7.45 4.19
N GLY A 103 -20.28 8.69 4.53
CA GLY A 103 -20.64 9.88 3.76
C GLY A 103 -20.06 9.85 2.34
N SER A 104 -18.75 9.53 2.19
CA SER A 104 -18.13 9.45 0.87
C SER A 104 -18.71 8.31 0.03
N PHE A 105 -19.04 7.17 0.64
CA PHE A 105 -19.70 6.07 -0.06
C PHE A 105 -21.10 6.44 -0.56
N LEU A 106 -21.92 7.07 0.29
CA LEU A 106 -23.26 7.53 -0.12
C LEU A 106 -23.18 8.58 -1.23
N HIS A 107 -22.18 9.45 -1.19
CA HIS A 107 -21.95 10.41 -2.27
C HIS A 107 -21.62 9.73 -3.60
N LEU A 108 -20.74 8.70 -3.60
CA LEU A 108 -20.47 7.89 -4.81
C LEU A 108 -21.74 7.19 -5.31
N LEU A 109 -22.56 6.71 -4.40
CA LEU A 109 -23.83 6.07 -4.72
C LEU A 109 -24.80 7.06 -5.40
N ASP A 110 -24.99 8.24 -4.83
CA ASP A 110 -25.83 9.29 -5.42
C ASP A 110 -25.35 9.68 -6.81
N GLN A 111 -24.05 9.89 -6.98
CA GLN A 111 -23.46 10.19 -8.28
C GLN A 111 -23.72 9.09 -9.33
N GLN A 112 -23.68 7.81 -8.92
CA GLN A 112 -23.93 6.70 -9.85
C GLN A 112 -25.39 6.69 -10.32
N TYR A 113 -26.35 6.89 -9.41
CA TYR A 113 -27.75 6.86 -9.79
C TYR A 113 -28.17 8.11 -10.58
N VAL A 114 -27.52 9.25 -10.35
CA VAL A 114 -27.70 10.45 -11.19
C VAL A 114 -27.16 10.21 -12.62
N ALA A 115 -26.00 9.57 -12.75
CA ALA A 115 -25.43 9.22 -14.06
C ALA A 115 -26.19 8.08 -14.76
N GLY A 116 -26.96 7.31 -14.01
CA GLY A 116 -27.70 6.14 -14.45
C GLY A 116 -27.19 4.85 -13.79
N PRO A 117 -28.07 4.00 -13.25
CA PRO A 117 -27.67 2.80 -12.51
C PRO A 117 -26.85 1.83 -13.35
N ASP A 118 -27.03 1.80 -14.66
CA ASP A 118 -26.32 0.92 -15.59
C ASP A 118 -25.17 1.63 -16.33
N ASN A 119 -24.92 2.91 -16.03
CA ASN A 119 -23.85 3.67 -16.66
C ASN A 119 -22.50 3.37 -16.01
N CYS A 120 -21.90 2.24 -16.37
CA CYS A 120 -20.56 1.83 -15.89
C CYS A 120 -19.42 2.66 -16.50
N GLY A 121 -19.69 3.37 -17.59
CA GLY A 121 -18.67 4.08 -18.36
C GLY A 121 -18.42 5.51 -17.92
N ASP A 122 -19.30 6.09 -17.14
CA ASP A 122 -19.15 7.45 -16.64
C ASP A 122 -17.95 7.58 -15.70
N ASN A 123 -17.84 6.63 -14.76
CA ASN A 123 -16.70 6.56 -13.84
C ASN A 123 -16.40 5.09 -13.48
N PRO A 124 -15.41 4.46 -14.13
CA PRO A 124 -15.05 3.06 -13.91
C PRO A 124 -14.68 2.74 -12.45
N SER A 125 -13.97 3.66 -11.76
CA SER A 125 -13.57 3.48 -10.36
C SER A 125 -14.78 3.46 -9.43
N ARG A 126 -15.70 4.40 -9.60
CA ARG A 126 -16.96 4.45 -8.84
C ARG A 126 -17.79 3.19 -9.04
N TRP A 127 -17.95 2.76 -10.29
CA TRP A 127 -18.67 1.54 -10.65
C TRP A 127 -18.06 0.30 -9.98
N ALA A 128 -16.72 0.18 -10.04
CA ALA A 128 -16.01 -0.94 -9.44
C ALA A 128 -16.14 -0.96 -7.91
N VAL A 129 -16.01 0.20 -7.24
CA VAL A 129 -16.16 0.33 -5.79
C VAL A 129 -17.56 -0.09 -5.35
N LEU A 130 -18.61 0.48 -5.95
CA LEU A 130 -20.01 0.17 -5.58
C LEU A 130 -20.34 -1.30 -5.81
N SER A 131 -19.96 -1.84 -6.97
CA SER A 131 -20.18 -3.24 -7.30
C SER A 131 -19.47 -4.17 -6.33
N THR A 132 -18.23 -3.85 -5.95
CA THR A 132 -17.46 -4.68 -5.01
C THR A 132 -18.02 -4.63 -3.59
N PHE A 133 -18.34 -3.44 -3.07
CA PHE A 133 -18.97 -3.35 -1.74
C PHE A 133 -20.30 -4.10 -1.69
N PHE A 134 -21.08 -4.05 -2.77
CA PHE A 134 -22.31 -4.80 -2.84
C PHE A 134 -22.07 -6.31 -2.88
N ALA A 135 -21.07 -6.76 -3.63
CA ALA A 135 -20.65 -8.16 -3.65
C ALA A 135 -20.25 -8.66 -2.26
N ILE A 136 -19.43 -7.88 -1.54
CA ILE A 136 -19.04 -8.16 -0.15
C ILE A 136 -20.28 -8.23 0.75
N SER A 137 -21.20 -7.28 0.62
CA SER A 137 -22.40 -7.18 1.47
C SER A 137 -23.31 -8.39 1.37
N ILE A 138 -23.45 -8.95 0.17
CA ILE A 138 -24.22 -10.17 -0.05
C ILE A 138 -23.61 -11.34 0.71
N LEU A 139 -22.28 -11.51 0.65
CA LEU A 139 -21.61 -12.62 1.33
C LEU A 139 -21.55 -12.39 2.84
N TYR A 140 -21.24 -11.20 3.28
CA TYR A 140 -21.13 -10.86 4.72
C TYR A 140 -22.40 -11.13 5.51
N ARG A 141 -23.56 -10.84 4.92
CA ARG A 141 -24.86 -11.08 5.55
C ARG A 141 -25.42 -12.48 5.32
N THR A 142 -24.64 -13.32 4.64
CA THR A 142 -25.11 -14.66 4.29
C THR A 142 -24.75 -15.65 5.39
N VAL A 143 -25.76 -16.31 5.96
CA VAL A 143 -25.55 -17.46 6.85
C VAL A 143 -25.05 -18.65 6.04
N ASN A 144 -24.28 -19.54 6.67
CA ASN A 144 -23.68 -20.73 6.03
C ASN A 144 -24.64 -21.52 5.15
N SER A 145 -25.89 -21.71 5.60
CA SER A 145 -26.92 -22.47 4.87
C SER A 145 -27.41 -21.85 3.57
N SER A 146 -27.13 -20.56 3.34
CA SER A 146 -27.53 -19.85 2.13
C SER A 146 -26.37 -19.35 1.28
N LEU A 147 -25.12 -19.68 1.66
CA LEU A 147 -23.92 -19.26 0.94
C LEU A 147 -23.91 -19.77 -0.51
N GLU A 148 -24.24 -21.03 -0.72
CA GLU A 148 -24.29 -21.65 -2.05
C GLU A 148 -25.28 -20.93 -2.97
N ALA A 149 -26.43 -20.54 -2.47
CA ALA A 149 -27.45 -19.85 -3.25
C ALA A 149 -27.09 -18.38 -3.56
N LYS A 150 -26.39 -17.68 -2.65
CA LYS A 150 -26.09 -16.25 -2.79
C LYS A 150 -24.70 -15.97 -3.40
N SER A 151 -23.80 -16.94 -3.35
CA SER A 151 -22.45 -16.81 -3.93
C SER A 151 -22.48 -16.43 -5.41
N PRO A 152 -23.30 -17.04 -6.30
CA PRO A 152 -23.33 -16.65 -7.72
C PRO A 152 -23.73 -15.20 -7.95
N MET A 153 -24.65 -14.66 -7.13
CA MET A 153 -25.05 -13.25 -7.20
C MET A 153 -23.91 -12.32 -6.78
N SER A 154 -23.26 -12.62 -5.66
CA SER A 154 -22.07 -11.85 -5.20
C SER A 154 -20.98 -11.85 -6.25
N TRP A 155 -20.66 -13.00 -6.82
CA TRP A 155 -19.69 -13.12 -7.93
C TRP A 155 -20.14 -12.37 -9.18
N GLY A 156 -21.43 -12.27 -9.47
CA GLY A 156 -21.98 -11.48 -10.56
C GLY A 156 -21.64 -9.99 -10.39
N TYR A 157 -21.82 -9.44 -9.19
CA TYR A 157 -21.44 -8.06 -8.88
C TYR A 157 -19.92 -7.87 -8.87
N PHE A 158 -19.16 -8.80 -8.33
CA PHE A 158 -17.70 -8.71 -8.42
C PHE A 158 -17.20 -8.73 -9.87
N LYS A 159 -17.83 -9.53 -10.75
CA LYS A 159 -17.50 -9.53 -12.19
C LYS A 159 -17.78 -8.18 -12.84
N ASN A 160 -18.80 -7.42 -12.40
CA ASN A 160 -19.01 -6.04 -12.86
C ASN A 160 -17.81 -5.17 -12.56
N ALA A 161 -17.28 -5.25 -11.33
CA ALA A 161 -16.07 -4.51 -10.93
C ALA A 161 -14.84 -4.99 -11.70
N PHE A 162 -14.67 -6.31 -11.80
CA PHE A 162 -13.49 -6.91 -12.45
C PHE A 162 -13.43 -6.60 -13.95
N ALA A 163 -14.58 -6.43 -14.61
CA ALA A 163 -14.64 -6.01 -16.01
C ALA A 163 -14.02 -4.61 -16.23
N MET A 164 -13.96 -3.77 -15.20
CA MET A 164 -13.34 -2.44 -15.27
C MET A 164 -11.81 -2.48 -15.05
N PHE A 165 -11.22 -3.62 -14.69
CA PHE A 165 -9.79 -3.72 -14.35
C PHE A 165 -8.87 -3.10 -15.42
N PRO A 166 -9.02 -3.35 -16.73
CA PRO A 166 -8.17 -2.72 -17.74
C PRO A 166 -8.28 -1.18 -17.75
N GLU A 167 -9.50 -0.65 -17.60
CA GLU A 167 -9.72 0.80 -17.56
C GLU A 167 -9.14 1.42 -16.29
N LEU A 168 -9.28 0.75 -15.14
CA LEU A 168 -8.70 1.21 -13.88
C LEU A 168 -7.17 1.36 -13.96
N VAL A 169 -6.51 0.45 -14.67
CA VAL A 169 -5.04 0.45 -14.75
C VAL A 169 -4.52 1.45 -15.80
N ILE A 170 -5.30 1.73 -16.86
CA ILE A 170 -4.79 2.46 -18.03
C ILE A 170 -5.38 3.87 -18.14
N GLN A 171 -6.66 4.08 -17.84
CA GLN A 171 -7.38 5.31 -18.19
C GLN A 171 -8.01 6.06 -17.03
N ALA A 172 -8.38 5.35 -15.95
CA ALA A 172 -9.09 5.95 -14.82
C ALA A 172 -8.20 6.94 -14.05
N ASP A 173 -8.84 7.86 -13.29
CA ASP A 173 -8.13 8.66 -12.29
C ASP A 173 -7.35 7.73 -11.34
N ALA A 174 -6.03 7.91 -11.32
CA ALA A 174 -5.14 6.93 -10.72
C ALA A 174 -5.36 6.74 -9.21
N LEU A 175 -5.74 7.79 -8.46
CA LEU A 175 -6.03 7.68 -7.02
C LEU A 175 -7.30 6.88 -6.78
N SER A 176 -8.38 7.21 -7.47
CA SER A 176 -9.67 6.50 -7.36
C SER A 176 -9.56 5.06 -7.89
N ALA A 177 -8.69 4.82 -8.88
CA ALA A 177 -8.37 3.48 -9.34
C ALA A 177 -7.61 2.66 -8.27
N CYS A 178 -6.65 3.27 -7.56
CA CYS A 178 -5.99 2.61 -6.42
C CYS A 178 -7.02 2.18 -5.37
N GLU A 179 -7.93 3.08 -4.98
CA GLU A 179 -8.99 2.79 -4.02
C GLU A 179 -9.86 1.61 -4.48
N ALA A 180 -10.29 1.63 -5.75
CA ALA A 180 -11.11 0.56 -6.33
C ALA A 180 -10.36 -0.78 -6.33
N LEU A 181 -9.10 -0.81 -6.75
CA LEU A 181 -8.27 -2.01 -6.79
C LEU A 181 -8.03 -2.60 -5.40
N ILE A 182 -7.82 -1.76 -4.37
CA ILE A 182 -7.65 -2.21 -2.99
C ILE A 182 -8.93 -2.88 -2.48
N ILE A 183 -10.10 -2.28 -2.72
CA ILE A 183 -11.38 -2.87 -2.30
C ILE A 183 -11.67 -4.16 -3.08
N MET A 184 -11.37 -4.21 -4.38
CA MET A 184 -11.48 -5.43 -5.18
C MET A 184 -10.55 -6.53 -4.66
N ALA A 185 -9.30 -6.19 -4.32
CA ALA A 185 -8.36 -7.13 -3.72
C ALA A 185 -8.85 -7.62 -2.35
N THR A 186 -9.48 -6.74 -1.54
CA THR A 186 -10.08 -7.12 -0.26
C THR A 186 -11.18 -8.19 -0.43
N PHE A 187 -12.03 -8.08 -1.46
CA PHE A 187 -12.96 -9.15 -1.80
C PHE A 187 -12.23 -10.46 -2.14
N MET A 188 -11.18 -10.38 -2.94
CA MET A 188 -10.43 -11.57 -3.40
C MET A 188 -9.58 -12.21 -2.31
N VAL A 189 -9.09 -11.46 -1.32
CA VAL A 189 -8.37 -12.01 -0.15
C VAL A 189 -9.22 -13.05 0.58
N CYS A 190 -10.54 -12.91 0.54
CA CYS A 190 -11.48 -13.85 1.13
C CYS A 190 -11.74 -15.10 0.27
N THR A 191 -11.00 -15.27 -0.82
CA THR A 191 -11.11 -16.40 -1.76
C THR A 191 -9.77 -17.16 -1.84
N PRO A 192 -9.76 -18.41 -2.33
CA PRO A 192 -8.51 -19.15 -2.53
C PRO A 192 -7.72 -18.70 -3.77
N ASP A 193 -8.19 -17.70 -4.54
CA ASP A 193 -7.52 -17.22 -5.74
C ASP A 193 -6.41 -16.21 -5.40
N ALA A 194 -5.26 -16.74 -4.99
CA ALA A 194 -4.07 -15.92 -4.69
C ALA A 194 -3.56 -15.15 -5.91
N ARG A 195 -3.73 -15.68 -7.12
CA ARG A 195 -3.24 -15.06 -8.36
C ARG A 195 -3.96 -13.73 -8.61
N THR A 196 -5.29 -13.75 -8.70
CA THR A 196 -6.09 -12.55 -8.94
C THR A 196 -5.92 -11.54 -7.82
N THR A 197 -5.92 -12.01 -6.57
CA THR A 197 -5.66 -11.16 -5.39
C THR A 197 -4.35 -10.39 -5.52
N SER A 198 -3.25 -11.11 -5.82
CA SER A 198 -1.92 -10.50 -5.94
C SER A 198 -1.80 -9.55 -7.12
N GLN A 199 -2.47 -9.82 -8.25
CA GLN A 199 -2.47 -8.92 -9.40
C GLN A 199 -3.20 -7.61 -9.11
N LEU A 200 -4.36 -7.65 -8.46
CA LEU A 200 -5.10 -6.46 -8.05
C LEU A 200 -4.29 -5.61 -7.07
N ALA A 201 -3.67 -6.25 -6.08
CA ALA A 201 -2.83 -5.58 -5.10
C ALA A 201 -1.58 -4.96 -5.76
N ALA A 202 -0.89 -5.70 -6.64
CA ALA A 202 0.28 -5.19 -7.35
C ALA A 202 -0.06 -4.00 -8.27
N ALA A 203 -1.23 -4.04 -8.93
CA ALA A 203 -1.71 -2.92 -9.74
C ALA A 203 -1.94 -1.67 -8.88
N SER A 204 -2.59 -1.82 -7.71
CA SER A 204 -2.79 -0.69 -6.78
C SER A 204 -1.47 -0.09 -6.30
N ALA A 205 -0.48 -0.93 -5.96
CA ALA A 205 0.85 -0.48 -5.56
C ALA A 205 1.58 0.26 -6.68
N ARG A 206 1.51 -0.26 -7.91
CA ARG A 206 2.13 0.39 -9.07
C ARG A 206 1.54 1.76 -9.32
N LEU A 207 0.21 1.91 -9.30
CA LEU A 207 -0.44 3.21 -9.45
C LEU A 207 -0.07 4.17 -8.31
N ALA A 208 -0.03 3.69 -7.06
CA ALA A 208 0.41 4.50 -5.92
C ALA A 208 1.84 5.03 -6.10
N CYS A 209 2.77 4.20 -6.60
CA CYS A 209 4.13 4.61 -6.92
C CYS A 209 4.17 5.62 -8.08
N MET A 210 3.39 5.41 -9.14
CA MET A 210 3.32 6.33 -10.29
C MET A 210 2.80 7.71 -9.89
N LEU A 211 1.89 7.78 -8.92
CA LEU A 211 1.41 9.04 -8.33
C LEU A 211 2.42 9.68 -7.37
N GLY A 212 3.53 9.01 -7.04
CA GLY A 212 4.50 9.49 -6.07
C GLY A 212 4.04 9.43 -4.61
N LEU A 213 2.98 8.67 -4.29
CA LEU A 213 2.42 8.59 -2.93
C LEU A 213 3.38 8.02 -1.89
N HIS A 214 4.43 7.33 -2.30
CA HIS A 214 5.49 6.80 -1.44
C HIS A 214 6.51 7.85 -1.02
N GLN A 215 6.50 9.03 -1.67
CA GLN A 215 7.47 10.10 -1.48
C GLN A 215 6.92 11.22 -0.60
N LYS A 216 7.73 11.71 0.34
CA LYS A 216 7.37 12.80 1.23
C LYS A 216 7.11 14.11 0.48
N ASP A 217 7.88 14.38 -0.57
CA ASP A 217 7.79 15.62 -1.33
C ASP A 217 6.45 15.79 -2.05
N HIS A 218 5.77 14.68 -2.38
CA HIS A 218 4.45 14.68 -2.98
C HIS A 218 3.41 15.46 -2.15
N TYR A 219 3.59 15.50 -0.84
CA TYR A 219 2.62 16.07 0.10
C TYR A 219 2.83 17.56 0.41
N LEU A 220 3.94 18.15 -0.03
CA LEU A 220 4.32 19.52 0.33
C LEU A 220 3.37 20.59 -0.21
N ALA A 221 2.71 20.33 -1.34
CA ALA A 221 1.84 21.28 -2.02
C ALA A 221 0.34 20.92 -1.90
N LEU A 222 -0.01 19.87 -1.13
CA LEU A 222 -1.39 19.40 -1.03
C LEU A 222 -2.09 20.01 0.19
N ASP A 223 -3.39 20.26 0.05
CA ASP A 223 -4.26 20.57 1.18
C ASP A 223 -4.31 19.38 2.17
N ALA A 224 -4.51 19.68 3.46
CA ALA A 224 -4.44 18.68 4.52
C ALA A 224 -5.38 17.47 4.30
N ASP A 225 -6.62 17.70 3.87
CA ASP A 225 -7.60 16.63 3.62
C ASP A 225 -7.21 15.76 2.42
N VAL A 226 -6.69 16.40 1.35
CA VAL A 226 -6.19 15.69 0.17
C VAL A 226 -4.95 14.89 0.53
N ALA A 227 -4.01 15.47 1.26
CA ALA A 227 -2.82 14.80 1.75
C ALA A 227 -3.17 13.59 2.64
N ALA A 228 -4.14 13.74 3.54
CA ALA A 228 -4.60 12.66 4.40
C ALA A 228 -5.23 11.52 3.59
N ARG A 229 -6.05 11.81 2.57
CA ARG A 229 -6.60 10.79 1.65
C ARG A 229 -5.50 10.06 0.89
N HIS A 230 -4.52 10.78 0.33
CA HIS A 230 -3.39 10.20 -0.39
C HIS A 230 -2.55 9.28 0.50
N LYS A 231 -2.25 9.72 1.73
CA LYS A 231 -1.54 8.88 2.73
C LYS A 231 -2.32 7.61 3.06
N ARG A 232 -3.65 7.70 3.25
CA ARG A 232 -4.49 6.53 3.50
C ARG A 232 -4.45 5.53 2.35
N VAL A 233 -4.58 6.00 1.12
CA VAL A 233 -4.51 5.13 -0.07
C VAL A 233 -3.15 4.44 -0.15
N PHE A 234 -2.05 5.19 0.04
CA PHE A 234 -0.72 4.61 0.03
C PHE A 234 -0.56 3.51 1.09
N TRP A 235 -0.85 3.83 2.35
CA TRP A 235 -0.66 2.87 3.43
C TRP A 235 -1.59 1.66 3.35
N ALA A 236 -2.80 1.83 2.82
CA ALA A 236 -3.69 0.70 2.55
C ALA A 236 -3.11 -0.24 1.48
N ALA A 237 -2.59 0.33 0.38
CA ALA A 237 -1.90 -0.45 -0.65
C ALA A 237 -0.64 -1.13 -0.10
N TYR A 238 0.14 -0.43 0.74
CA TYR A 238 1.35 -0.96 1.36
C TYR A 238 1.04 -2.15 2.29
N ILE A 239 0.09 -1.99 3.22
CA ILE A 239 -0.32 -3.05 4.17
C ILE A 239 -0.82 -4.28 3.41
N LEU A 240 -1.71 -4.10 2.43
CA LEU A 240 -2.22 -5.18 1.60
C LEU A 240 -1.10 -5.94 0.89
N ASN A 241 -0.17 -5.23 0.25
CA ASN A 241 0.92 -5.86 -0.47
C ASN A 241 1.93 -6.53 0.47
N ALA A 242 2.24 -5.93 1.62
CA ALA A 242 3.11 -6.54 2.63
C ALA A 242 2.54 -7.87 3.13
N ASP A 243 1.21 -7.92 3.38
CA ASP A 243 0.52 -9.12 3.81
C ASP A 243 0.59 -10.24 2.75
N LEU A 244 0.25 -9.93 1.50
CA LEU A 244 0.28 -10.90 0.40
C LEU A 244 1.71 -11.37 0.07
N THR A 245 2.67 -10.45 0.09
CA THR A 245 4.09 -10.73 -0.12
C THR A 245 4.60 -11.71 0.94
N HIS A 246 4.29 -11.45 2.21
CA HIS A 246 4.66 -12.32 3.33
C HIS A 246 3.99 -13.70 3.26
N LYS A 247 2.71 -13.73 2.91
CA LYS A 247 1.88 -14.94 2.85
C LYS A 247 2.26 -15.87 1.70
N TYR A 248 2.51 -15.30 0.52
CA TYR A 248 2.74 -16.08 -0.70
C TYR A 248 4.21 -16.11 -1.15
N GLY A 249 5.12 -15.47 -0.42
CA GLY A 249 6.54 -15.43 -0.79
C GLY A 249 6.82 -14.64 -2.07
N LEU A 250 6.01 -13.62 -2.37
CA LEU A 250 6.14 -12.81 -3.57
C LEU A 250 7.20 -11.72 -3.40
N LEU A 251 7.69 -11.16 -4.51
CA LEU A 251 8.53 -9.97 -4.45
C LEU A 251 7.70 -8.75 -4.06
N SER A 252 8.25 -7.91 -3.16
CA SER A 252 7.59 -6.66 -2.78
C SER A 252 7.56 -5.68 -3.95
N PRO A 253 6.40 -5.06 -4.24
CA PRO A 253 6.33 -3.98 -5.22
C PRO A 253 6.95 -2.66 -4.72
N PHE A 254 7.23 -2.56 -3.41
CA PHE A 254 7.84 -1.40 -2.78
C PHE A 254 9.29 -1.72 -2.37
N GLY A 255 10.25 -0.91 -2.80
CA GLY A 255 11.62 -0.97 -2.30
C GLY A 255 11.69 -0.53 -0.84
N SER A 256 12.50 -1.21 -0.02
CA SER A 256 12.60 -0.91 1.42
C SER A 256 13.07 0.51 1.71
N ASP A 257 13.89 1.08 0.83
CA ASP A 257 14.55 2.39 1.01
C ASP A 257 13.84 3.53 0.24
N GLU A 258 12.80 3.20 -0.55
CA GLU A 258 12.11 4.15 -1.41
C GLU A 258 10.90 4.81 -0.73
N VAL A 259 10.44 4.26 0.39
CA VAL A 259 9.26 4.75 1.11
C VAL A 259 9.67 5.80 2.13
N SER A 260 9.41 7.07 1.80
CA SER A 260 9.74 8.22 2.66
C SER A 260 8.53 8.96 3.23
N VAL A 261 7.31 8.57 2.83
CA VAL A 261 6.06 9.16 3.32
C VAL A 261 5.87 8.92 4.82
N ASP A 262 5.41 9.95 5.52
CA ASP A 262 5.10 9.86 6.94
C ASP A 262 3.97 8.83 7.20
N LEU A 263 4.03 8.17 8.36
CA LEU A 263 2.97 7.26 8.80
C LEU A 263 1.61 7.98 8.84
N PRO A 264 0.51 7.24 8.63
CA PRO A 264 -0.83 7.82 8.71
C PRO A 264 -1.04 8.42 10.11
N GLU A 265 -1.78 9.50 10.17
CA GLU A 265 -2.08 10.18 11.44
C GLU A 265 -2.96 9.29 12.33
N ASP A 266 -2.87 9.50 13.65
CA ASP A 266 -3.71 8.75 14.61
C ASP A 266 -5.16 9.24 14.61
N ASP A 267 -5.38 10.42 14.02
CA ASP A 267 -6.69 11.01 13.88
C ASP A 267 -7.54 10.08 13.01
N GLY A 268 -8.28 9.24 13.70
CA GLY A 268 -9.26 8.40 13.05
C GLY A 268 -10.10 9.28 12.13
N ILE A 269 -10.49 8.74 11.01
CA ILE A 269 -11.60 9.23 10.20
C ILE A 269 -12.84 9.44 11.08
N ASP A 270 -12.79 8.96 12.28
CA ASP A 270 -13.67 9.16 13.43
C ASP A 270 -13.27 10.44 14.19
N GLY A 271 -13.45 11.60 13.56
CA GLY A 271 -13.61 12.85 14.30
C GLY A 271 -14.74 12.71 15.32
N PRO A 272 -14.92 13.66 16.26
CA PRO A 272 -15.91 13.58 17.34
C PRO A 272 -17.36 13.32 16.87
N LEU A 273 -17.66 13.37 15.58
CA LEU A 273 -18.96 13.02 14.99
C LEU A 273 -19.19 11.51 14.84
N SER A 274 -18.14 10.67 14.73
CA SER A 274 -18.31 9.23 14.52
C SER A 274 -18.69 8.49 15.81
N ALA A 275 -18.24 8.98 16.95
CA ALA A 275 -18.58 8.39 18.25
C ALA A 275 -20.09 8.48 18.59
N THR A 276 -20.82 9.38 17.93
CA THR A 276 -22.25 9.60 18.20
C THR A 276 -23.21 8.90 17.24
N THR A 277 -22.71 8.39 16.11
CA THR A 277 -23.55 7.77 15.05
C THR A 277 -23.37 6.26 14.88
N SER A 278 -22.41 5.66 15.58
CA SER A 278 -22.24 4.19 15.53
C SER A 278 -23.39 3.51 16.26
N ILE A 279 -24.22 2.78 15.51
CA ILE A 279 -25.33 1.96 16.05
C ILE A 279 -24.77 0.86 16.98
N ASN A 280 -23.49 0.57 16.90
CA ASN A 280 -22.83 -0.43 17.72
C ASN A 280 -21.51 0.12 18.31
N PRO A 281 -21.52 0.64 19.56
CA PRO A 281 -20.30 1.19 20.18
C PRO A 281 -19.18 0.15 20.37
N LYS A 282 -19.46 -1.14 20.14
CA LYS A 282 -18.46 -2.22 20.17
C LYS A 282 -17.64 -2.32 18.87
N LEU A 283 -18.08 -1.66 17.79
CA LEU A 283 -17.40 -1.67 16.48
C LEU A 283 -16.69 -0.36 16.12
N SER A 284 -16.56 0.59 17.04
CA SER A 284 -15.77 1.81 16.79
C SER A 284 -14.32 1.43 16.53
N ASN A 285 -13.76 1.95 15.43
CA ASN A 285 -12.34 1.82 15.09
C ASN A 285 -11.50 2.17 16.32
N PRO A 286 -10.66 1.25 16.84
CA PRO A 286 -9.76 1.62 17.91
C PRO A 286 -8.84 2.73 17.42
N PRO A 287 -8.71 3.87 18.12
CA PRO A 287 -7.84 4.94 17.70
C PRO A 287 -6.42 4.41 17.46
N GLY A 288 -5.82 4.83 16.35
CA GLY A 288 -4.47 4.45 15.97
C GLY A 288 -4.31 3.06 15.37
N LEU A 289 -5.37 2.25 15.21
CA LEU A 289 -5.25 0.89 14.67
C LEU A 289 -4.56 0.89 13.29
N PHE A 290 -4.99 1.75 12.38
CA PHE A 290 -4.43 1.83 11.03
C PHE A 290 -2.94 2.19 11.05
N ARG A 291 -2.54 3.14 11.90
CA ARG A 291 -1.13 3.51 12.09
C ARG A 291 -0.32 2.34 12.64
N HIS A 292 -0.86 1.58 13.58
CA HIS A 292 -0.19 0.38 14.11
C HIS A 292 -0.07 -0.73 13.06
N MET A 293 -1.09 -0.92 12.21
CA MET A 293 -1.02 -1.83 11.08
C MET A 293 0.08 -1.42 10.08
N ALA A 294 0.19 -0.12 9.76
CA ALA A 294 1.25 0.39 8.89
C ALA A 294 2.65 0.14 9.46
N LYS A 295 2.86 0.40 10.77
CA LYS A 295 4.13 0.10 11.44
C LYS A 295 4.46 -1.39 11.39
N LEU A 296 3.47 -2.26 11.64
CA LEU A 296 3.67 -3.72 11.56
C LEU A 296 4.00 -4.17 10.14
N ALA A 297 3.35 -3.59 9.13
CA ALA A 297 3.61 -3.90 7.72
C ALA A 297 5.04 -3.54 7.29
N ILE A 298 5.63 -2.46 7.83
CA ILE A 298 7.04 -2.13 7.62
C ILE A 298 7.94 -3.23 8.19
N ILE A 299 7.68 -3.68 9.42
CA ILE A 299 8.45 -4.77 10.05
C ILE A 299 8.27 -6.06 9.24
N GLN A 300 7.05 -6.39 8.84
CA GLN A 300 6.71 -7.54 8.02
C GLN A 300 7.47 -7.55 6.68
N SER A 301 7.55 -6.40 6.01
CA SER A 301 8.30 -6.24 4.75
C SER A 301 9.81 -6.45 4.96
N ARG A 302 10.37 -5.94 6.07
CA ARG A 302 11.77 -6.16 6.43
C ARG A 302 12.07 -7.63 6.76
N ILE A 303 11.18 -8.31 7.47
CA ILE A 303 11.28 -9.75 7.73
C ILE A 303 11.27 -10.53 6.42
N HIS A 304 10.36 -10.17 5.50
CA HIS A 304 10.27 -10.83 4.21
C HIS A 304 11.53 -10.60 3.36
N ALA A 305 12.07 -9.38 3.32
CA ALA A 305 13.29 -9.05 2.58
C ALA A 305 14.53 -9.77 3.13
N LEU A 306 14.61 -9.97 4.46
CA LEU A 306 15.72 -10.66 5.11
C LEU A 306 15.72 -12.16 4.84
N LEU A 307 14.54 -12.77 4.70
CA LEU A 307 14.34 -14.22 4.62
C LEU A 307 13.72 -14.64 3.25
N PRO A 308 14.38 -14.29 2.11
CA PRO A 308 13.72 -14.39 0.80
C PRO A 308 13.60 -15.81 0.25
N SER A 309 14.38 -16.79 0.75
CA SER A 309 14.35 -18.18 0.27
C SER A 309 14.87 -19.18 1.28
N ASP A 310 14.40 -20.44 1.16
CA ASP A 310 14.89 -21.55 1.97
C ASP A 310 16.39 -21.78 1.77
N SER A 311 16.92 -21.57 0.56
CA SER A 311 18.35 -21.71 0.26
C SER A 311 19.25 -20.72 1.04
N ALA A 312 18.77 -19.53 1.35
CA ALA A 312 19.50 -18.58 2.18
C ALA A 312 19.56 -19.02 3.66
N LEU A 313 18.58 -19.83 4.10
CA LEU A 313 18.54 -20.39 5.45
C LEU A 313 19.47 -21.62 5.61
N GLU A 314 19.84 -22.29 4.53
CA GLU A 314 20.71 -23.49 4.56
C GLU A 314 22.17 -23.20 4.83
N THR A 315 22.60 -21.95 4.68
CA THR A 315 23.98 -21.52 4.92
C THR A 315 24.12 -20.90 6.29
N GLN A 316 25.12 -21.35 7.07
CA GLN A 316 25.46 -20.73 8.34
C GLN A 316 25.81 -19.26 8.14
N ASN A 317 25.04 -18.35 8.74
CA ASN A 317 25.22 -16.92 8.60
C ASN A 317 24.94 -16.20 9.93
N SER A 318 26.01 -15.81 10.65
CA SER A 318 25.88 -15.07 11.89
C SER A 318 25.20 -13.71 11.72
N ALA A 319 25.45 -13.03 10.59
CA ALA A 319 24.82 -11.76 10.27
C ALA A 319 23.29 -11.92 10.09
N LEU A 320 22.84 -13.05 9.53
CA LEU A 320 21.41 -13.36 9.42
C LEU A 320 20.78 -13.58 10.79
N LEU A 321 21.49 -14.24 11.71
CA LEU A 321 21.01 -14.43 13.07
C LEU A 321 20.92 -13.09 13.81
N ASP A 322 21.94 -12.24 13.72
CA ASP A 322 21.94 -10.92 14.36
C ASP A 322 20.82 -10.03 13.82
N ALA A 323 20.59 -10.04 12.51
CA ALA A 323 19.49 -9.32 11.88
C ALA A 323 18.10 -9.88 12.30
N THR A 324 18.00 -11.21 12.46
CA THR A 324 16.77 -11.85 12.97
C THR A 324 16.47 -11.42 14.41
N ILE A 325 17.50 -11.32 15.24
CA ILE A 325 17.39 -10.84 16.63
C ILE A 325 16.97 -9.36 16.64
N ALA A 326 17.55 -8.53 15.80
CA ALA A 326 17.18 -7.11 15.68
C ALA A 326 15.70 -6.95 15.29
N LEU A 327 15.23 -7.71 14.28
CA LEU A 327 13.82 -7.67 13.86
C LEU A 327 12.87 -8.23 14.91
N HIS A 328 13.29 -9.22 15.71
CA HIS A 328 12.54 -9.66 16.87
C HIS A 328 12.36 -8.54 17.89
N ASN A 329 13.44 -7.82 18.21
CA ASN A 329 13.39 -6.68 19.14
C ASN A 329 12.50 -5.56 18.61
N ASP A 330 12.55 -5.27 17.30
CA ASP A 330 11.65 -4.31 16.66
C ASP A 330 10.18 -4.73 16.82
N LEU A 331 9.88 -6.02 16.62
CA LEU A 331 8.53 -6.58 16.72
C LEU A 331 7.99 -6.52 18.16
N GLU A 332 8.81 -6.85 19.15
CA GLU A 332 8.43 -6.77 20.58
C GLU A 332 8.31 -5.31 21.04
N THR A 333 9.18 -4.42 20.55
CA THR A 333 9.07 -2.99 20.80
C THR A 333 7.77 -2.44 20.23
N TRP A 334 7.45 -2.78 18.98
CA TRP A 334 6.16 -2.41 18.37
C TRP A 334 4.99 -2.89 19.23
N LYS A 335 4.98 -4.15 19.65
CA LYS A 335 3.93 -4.72 20.51
C LYS A 335 3.77 -3.95 21.83
N SER A 336 4.89 -3.56 22.47
CA SER A 336 4.87 -2.82 23.72
C SER A 336 4.29 -1.40 23.59
N THR A 337 4.33 -0.82 22.37
CA THR A 337 3.73 0.49 22.06
C THR A 337 2.23 0.44 21.83
N LEU A 338 1.65 -0.76 21.68
CA LEU A 338 0.21 -0.91 21.47
C LEU A 338 -0.58 -0.61 22.75
N PRO A 339 -1.71 0.08 22.64
CA PRO A 339 -2.72 0.11 23.69
C PRO A 339 -3.07 -1.32 24.14
N GLU A 340 -3.31 -1.53 25.43
CA GLU A 340 -3.54 -2.86 26.00
C GLU A 340 -4.61 -3.67 25.24
N ARG A 341 -5.70 -3.03 24.84
CA ARG A 341 -6.79 -3.66 24.08
C ARG A 341 -6.41 -4.12 22.65
N LEU A 342 -5.31 -3.59 22.09
CA LEU A 342 -4.80 -3.97 20.76
C LEU A 342 -3.68 -5.01 20.84
N GLN A 343 -3.12 -5.27 22.03
CA GLN A 343 -1.97 -6.14 22.17
C GLN A 343 -2.30 -7.58 21.81
N PRO A 344 -1.47 -8.24 20.95
CA PRO A 344 -1.59 -9.67 20.67
C PRO A 344 -1.37 -10.47 21.95
N GLN A 345 -2.42 -11.07 22.47
CA GLN A 345 -2.37 -11.90 23.66
C GLN A 345 -2.33 -13.38 23.29
N ARG A 346 -1.83 -14.23 24.21
CA ARG A 346 -1.81 -15.68 24.03
C ARG A 346 -3.21 -16.28 23.81
N HIS A 347 -4.20 -15.64 24.40
CA HIS A 347 -5.60 -15.97 24.22
C HIS A 347 -6.31 -14.68 23.82
N ALA A 348 -6.77 -14.62 22.57
CA ALA A 348 -7.54 -13.48 22.12
C ALA A 348 -8.79 -13.31 23.01
N PRO A 349 -9.06 -12.14 23.58
CA PRO A 349 -10.31 -11.87 24.26
C PRO A 349 -11.50 -12.13 23.34
N GLU A 350 -12.66 -12.45 23.89
CA GLU A 350 -13.90 -12.65 23.09
C GLU A 350 -14.23 -11.42 22.21
N GLU A 351 -13.81 -10.23 22.64
CA GLU A 351 -13.98 -8.98 21.88
C GLU A 351 -13.14 -8.93 20.59
N VAL A 352 -11.97 -9.58 20.55
CA VAL A 352 -11.11 -9.69 19.35
C VAL A 352 -11.75 -10.55 18.27
N SER A 353 -12.55 -11.53 18.67
CA SER A 353 -13.21 -12.43 17.71
C SER A 353 -14.29 -11.77 16.87
N SER A 354 -14.74 -10.59 17.23
CA SER A 354 -15.77 -9.84 16.50
C SER A 354 -15.21 -8.74 15.58
N ASP A 355 -13.97 -8.28 15.81
CA ASP A 355 -13.32 -7.29 14.93
C ASP A 355 -12.26 -7.96 14.05
N MET A 356 -12.59 -8.09 12.78
CA MET A 356 -11.74 -8.75 11.77
C MET A 356 -10.39 -8.06 11.59
N ARG A 357 -10.32 -6.73 11.71
CA ARG A 357 -9.07 -5.98 11.57
C ARG A 357 -8.13 -6.25 12.74
N LEU A 358 -8.68 -6.38 13.93
CA LEU A 358 -7.91 -6.75 15.12
C LEU A 358 -7.44 -8.20 15.04
N ALA A 359 -8.28 -9.10 14.55
CA ALA A 359 -7.89 -10.49 14.28
C ALA A 359 -6.74 -10.55 13.25
N MET A 360 -6.80 -9.77 12.17
CA MET A 360 -5.72 -9.64 11.19
C MET A 360 -4.43 -9.09 11.80
N LEU A 361 -4.51 -8.04 12.64
CA LEU A 361 -3.34 -7.49 13.33
C LEU A 361 -2.64 -8.56 14.17
N HIS A 362 -3.39 -9.33 14.96
CA HIS A 362 -2.86 -10.40 15.79
C HIS A 362 -2.28 -11.55 14.96
N TYR A 363 -2.99 -11.95 13.90
CA TYR A 363 -2.51 -12.96 12.97
C TYR A 363 -1.18 -12.55 12.34
N THR A 364 -1.09 -11.32 11.81
CA THR A 364 0.12 -10.80 11.17
C THR A 364 1.30 -10.77 12.15
N TYR A 365 1.09 -10.29 13.39
CA TYR A 365 2.12 -10.31 14.42
C TYR A 365 2.64 -11.74 14.70
N HIS A 366 1.74 -12.69 14.94
CA HIS A 366 2.14 -14.07 15.22
C HIS A 366 2.78 -14.77 14.02
N SER A 367 2.35 -14.44 12.80
CA SER A 367 2.95 -14.94 11.57
C SER A 367 4.40 -14.43 11.41
N CYS A 368 4.63 -13.15 11.64
CA CYS A 368 5.97 -12.55 11.66
C CYS A 368 6.87 -13.21 12.71
N ALA A 369 6.37 -13.37 13.93
CA ALA A 369 7.10 -14.01 15.01
C ALA A 369 7.44 -15.48 14.68
N ALA A 370 6.48 -16.24 14.15
CA ALA A 370 6.71 -17.63 13.76
C ALA A 370 7.82 -17.75 12.70
N LYS A 371 7.81 -16.89 11.69
CA LYS A 371 8.83 -16.87 10.63
C LYS A 371 10.22 -16.55 11.17
N LEU A 372 10.34 -15.53 12.05
CA LEU A 372 11.60 -15.18 12.71
C LEU A 372 12.15 -16.32 13.56
N TYR A 373 11.32 -16.96 14.37
CA TYR A 373 11.77 -18.05 15.24
C TYR A 373 12.16 -19.31 14.44
N THR A 374 11.49 -19.57 13.32
CA THR A 374 11.89 -20.64 12.42
C THR A 374 13.27 -20.38 11.82
N ALA A 375 13.52 -19.16 11.32
CA ALA A 375 14.81 -18.77 10.79
C ALA A 375 15.92 -18.82 11.86
N ALA A 376 15.67 -18.29 13.06
CA ALA A 376 16.62 -18.36 14.18
C ALA A 376 16.95 -19.82 14.54
N THR A 377 15.97 -20.70 14.58
CA THR A 377 16.17 -22.13 14.88
C THR A 377 17.03 -22.81 13.82
N HIS A 378 16.83 -22.50 12.53
CA HIS A 378 17.68 -23.00 11.46
C HIS A 378 19.13 -22.57 11.60
N GLN A 379 19.39 -21.28 11.84
CA GLN A 379 20.75 -20.76 11.99
C GLN A 379 21.45 -21.34 13.22
N ILE A 380 20.76 -21.50 14.34
CA ILE A 380 21.31 -22.11 15.54
C ILE A 380 21.66 -23.59 15.30
N ASN A 381 20.80 -24.34 14.61
CA ASN A 381 21.04 -25.75 14.26
C ASN A 381 22.24 -25.93 13.32
N LEU A 382 22.55 -24.92 12.48
CA LEU A 382 23.74 -24.89 11.61
C LEU A 382 25.01 -24.49 12.37
N GLY A 383 24.94 -24.22 13.68
CA GLY A 383 26.08 -23.92 14.54
C GLY A 383 26.44 -22.43 14.60
N ALA A 384 25.56 -21.54 14.19
CA ALA A 384 25.72 -20.11 14.40
C ALA A 384 25.69 -19.81 15.91
N SER A 385 26.87 -19.51 16.48
CA SER A 385 27.02 -19.29 17.92
C SER A 385 26.43 -17.93 18.32
N SER A 386 25.27 -17.96 18.96
CA SER A 386 24.79 -16.84 19.77
C SER A 386 24.38 -17.36 21.14
N LEU A 387 24.99 -16.79 22.17
CA LEU A 387 24.72 -17.11 23.59
C LEU A 387 23.33 -16.67 24.06
N VAL A 388 22.58 -15.93 23.27
CA VAL A 388 21.32 -15.27 23.69
C VAL A 388 20.08 -16.11 23.34
N TYR A 389 20.14 -16.96 22.33
CA TYR A 389 19.02 -17.80 21.93
C TYR A 389 19.40 -19.29 21.94
N SER A 390 18.91 -20.01 22.92
CA SER A 390 18.95 -21.47 22.82
C SER A 390 17.95 -21.93 21.77
N GLY A 391 18.32 -22.89 20.90
CA GLY A 391 17.42 -23.42 19.88
C GLY A 391 16.11 -23.99 20.46
N GLY A 392 16.12 -24.39 21.73
CA GLY A 392 14.92 -24.80 22.46
C GLY A 392 13.97 -23.63 22.73
N PHE A 393 14.48 -22.46 23.07
CA PHE A 393 13.68 -21.25 23.31
C PHE A 393 13.00 -20.76 22.01
N SER A 394 13.76 -20.66 20.92
CA SER A 394 13.21 -20.27 19.61
C SER A 394 12.12 -21.22 19.12
N ARG A 395 12.30 -22.52 19.28
CA ARG A 395 11.27 -23.53 18.95
C ARG A 395 10.02 -23.40 19.81
N ALA A 396 10.18 -23.14 21.10
CA ALA A 396 9.05 -22.96 22.03
C ALA A 396 8.25 -21.71 21.67
N LEU A 397 8.92 -20.60 21.31
CA LEU A 397 8.27 -19.35 20.88
C LEU A 397 7.59 -19.51 19.52
N GLY A 398 8.22 -20.17 18.55
CA GLY A 398 7.61 -20.49 17.25
C GLY A 398 6.35 -21.33 17.42
N ALA A 399 6.39 -22.37 18.23
CA ALA A 399 5.23 -23.19 18.56
C ALA A 399 4.15 -22.41 19.33
N ALA A 400 4.54 -21.46 20.20
CA ALA A 400 3.58 -20.59 20.88
C ALA A 400 2.87 -19.65 19.92
N SER A 401 3.62 -19.05 18.96
CA SER A 401 3.06 -18.21 17.91
C SER A 401 2.10 -18.98 16.99
N ALA A 402 2.47 -20.18 16.59
CA ALA A 402 1.59 -21.05 15.80
C ALA A 402 0.29 -21.38 16.55
N ARG A 403 0.37 -21.75 17.85
CA ARG A 403 -0.83 -22.00 18.67
C ARG A 403 -1.69 -20.75 18.82
N ALA A 404 -1.08 -19.56 18.93
CA ALA A 404 -1.80 -18.31 18.99
C ALA A 404 -2.55 -18.03 17.68
N ILE A 405 -1.95 -18.29 16.51
CA ILE A 405 -2.61 -18.23 15.20
C ILE A 405 -3.86 -19.11 15.21
N PHE A 406 -3.74 -20.40 15.54
CA PHE A 406 -4.89 -21.30 15.62
C PHE A 406 -5.95 -20.83 16.62
N SER A 407 -5.54 -20.22 17.74
CA SER A 407 -6.49 -19.66 18.71
C SER A 407 -7.27 -18.47 18.15
N VAL A 408 -6.60 -17.57 17.41
CA VAL A 408 -7.26 -16.45 16.71
C VAL A 408 -8.25 -17.00 15.68
N MET A 409 -7.83 -17.97 14.87
CA MET A 409 -8.68 -18.62 13.85
C MET A 409 -9.91 -19.30 14.46
N HIS A 410 -9.72 -20.09 15.51
CA HIS A 410 -10.80 -20.85 16.14
C HIS A 410 -11.86 -19.96 16.80
N ARG A 411 -11.46 -18.80 17.30
CA ARG A 411 -12.33 -17.83 17.99
C ARG A 411 -12.95 -16.80 17.05
N SER A 412 -12.34 -16.57 15.88
CA SER A 412 -12.97 -15.73 14.85
C SER A 412 -14.27 -16.39 14.45
N SER A 413 -15.36 -15.63 14.51
CA SER A 413 -16.67 -16.12 14.11
C SER A 413 -16.54 -16.71 12.70
N PRO A 414 -16.98 -17.96 12.45
CA PRO A 414 -16.91 -18.55 11.13
C PRO A 414 -17.83 -17.79 10.19
N GLN A 415 -17.29 -16.73 9.61
CA GLN A 415 -17.92 -16.06 8.49
C GLN A 415 -17.66 -16.96 7.28
N PRO A 416 -18.69 -17.48 6.61
CA PRO A 416 -18.54 -18.43 5.51
C PRO A 416 -17.73 -17.91 4.35
N PHE A 417 -17.53 -16.64 4.33
CA PHE A 417 -16.87 -15.87 3.29
C PHE A 417 -15.40 -15.54 3.62
N PHE A 418 -15.02 -15.56 4.89
CA PHE A 418 -13.64 -15.30 5.29
C PHE A 418 -12.82 -16.58 5.33
N GLN A 419 -12.17 -16.87 4.20
CA GLN A 419 -11.03 -17.77 4.18
C GLN A 419 -9.75 -16.91 4.29
N LEU A 420 -9.46 -16.43 5.49
CA LEU A 420 -8.27 -15.61 5.77
C LEU A 420 -6.94 -16.39 5.64
N TRP A 421 -7.00 -17.64 5.22
CA TRP A 421 -5.89 -18.60 5.31
C TRP A 421 -5.55 -19.28 4.00
#